data_5ff1c8ef043d36b1c0a117a7eca8999e
#
_entry.id   5ff1c8ef043d36b1c0a117a7eca8999e
#
_cell.length_a   1.000
_cell.length_b   1.000
_cell.length_c   1.000
_cell.angle_alpha   90.00
_cell.angle_beta   90.00
_cell.angle_gamma   90.00
#
_symmetry.space_group_name_H-M   'P 1'
#
loop_
_entity.id
_entity.type
_entity.pdbx_description
1 polymer ?
#
loop_
_entity_poly.entity_id
_entity_poly.type
_entity_poly.pdbx_seq_one_letter_code
_entity_poly.pdbx_strand_id
1 'polypeptide(L)'
;SRRFRPRQAIRSAFAWRPRAGTRDKDPSRTAWDSQVRAAAESRGARLLVLVGVVFHSYMVAIEFSHGAYSHRGPVILSLAIMAVAGTLLVAPWPDRVPPKLVTWGSAAVIGVSNLLVLTPIRGASAWPGWSGWSAGASMFLAALLLLRQRTAEAVVGCVCFVVAVAAWVALSGRPPGLVFTFTIGHIITFIFWFALVSWSGTVTSAIERALKAEEQARLERELQVSINSAMAVKLADVSVRARG
;
A
#
# COMPACT_ATOMS: atom_id res chain seq x y z
N SER A 1 44.47 19.59 39.22
CA SER A 1 43.25 20.26 38.74
C SER A 1 42.91 19.77 37.34
N ARG A 2 42.05 18.74 37.23
CA ARG A 2 41.55 18.23 35.90
C ARG A 2 40.32 19.07 35.56
N ARG A 3 40.44 19.91 34.53
CA ARG A 3 39.33 20.69 33.95
C ARG A 3 38.41 19.73 33.17
N PHE A 4 37.22 19.51 33.70
CA PHE A 4 36.12 18.80 33.07
C PHE A 4 35.62 19.64 31.88
N ARG A 5 35.68 19.10 30.63
CA ARG A 5 35.15 19.74 29.43
C ARG A 5 33.75 19.14 29.10
N PRO A 6 32.65 19.82 29.45
CA PRO A 6 31.31 19.26 29.27
C PRO A 6 30.77 19.33 27.82
N ARG A 7 31.52 19.82 26.84
CA ARG A 7 31.04 20.04 25.46
C ARG A 7 31.15 18.84 24.50
N GLN A 8 31.84 17.77 24.89
CA GLN A 8 31.93 16.58 24.01
C GLN A 8 30.87 15.50 24.25
N ALA A 9 30.21 15.50 25.41
CA ALA A 9 29.20 14.49 25.76
C ALA A 9 27.85 14.69 25.05
N ILE A 10 27.53 15.91 24.58
CA ILE A 10 26.22 16.20 23.93
C ILE A 10 26.23 15.86 22.43
N ARG A 11 27.38 15.79 21.80
CA ARG A 11 27.47 15.44 20.37
C ARG A 11 27.38 13.93 20.09
N SER A 12 27.61 13.07 21.04
CA SER A 12 27.51 11.62 20.88
C SER A 12 26.08 11.08 21.05
N ALA A 13 25.20 11.81 21.74
CA ALA A 13 23.82 11.39 21.99
C ALA A 13 22.88 11.57 20.76
N PHE A 14 23.26 12.42 19.77
CA PHE A 14 22.46 12.67 18.58
C PHE A 14 23.01 12.07 17.28
N ALA A 15 24.11 11.34 17.34
CA ALA A 15 24.61 10.57 16.22
C ALA A 15 23.92 9.19 16.16
N TRP A 16 22.60 9.18 16.04
CA TRP A 16 21.89 8.01 15.53
C TRP A 16 22.19 7.89 14.03
N ARG A 17 23.41 7.44 13.71
CA ARG A 17 23.69 6.85 12.40
C ARG A 17 22.98 5.49 12.42
N PRO A 18 21.96 5.27 11.59
CA PRO A 18 21.54 3.92 11.33
C PRO A 18 22.79 3.22 10.80
N ARG A 19 23.34 2.29 11.56
CA ARG A 19 24.33 1.36 11.04
C ARG A 19 23.75 0.84 9.75
N ALA A 20 24.40 1.12 8.61
CA ALA A 20 24.26 0.37 7.39
C ALA A 20 24.80 -1.05 7.66
N GLY A 21 24.20 -1.72 8.65
CA GLY A 21 24.28 -3.15 8.80
C GLY A 21 23.62 -3.69 7.54
N THR A 22 24.29 -4.55 6.84
CA THR A 22 23.73 -5.49 5.88
C THR A 22 22.39 -5.95 6.48
N ARG A 23 21.32 -5.30 6.04
CA ARG A 23 19.95 -5.66 6.42
C ARG A 23 19.84 -7.07 5.85
N ASP A 24 20.04 -8.04 6.72
CA ASP A 24 19.84 -9.45 6.41
C ASP A 24 18.43 -9.47 5.83
N LYS A 25 18.37 -9.64 4.49
CA LYS A 25 17.08 -9.56 3.80
C LYS A 25 16.37 -10.81 4.20
N ASP A 26 15.57 -10.73 5.25
CA ASP A 26 14.71 -11.83 5.69
C ASP A 26 14.04 -12.41 4.44
N PRO A 27 14.38 -13.65 4.04
CA PRO A 27 13.88 -14.26 2.81
C PRO A 27 12.35 -14.33 2.77
N SER A 28 11.69 -14.39 3.94
CA SER A 28 10.23 -14.36 4.03
C SER A 28 9.67 -13.00 3.61
N ARG A 29 10.37 -11.92 3.95
CA ARG A 29 9.99 -10.55 3.57
C ARG A 29 10.18 -10.29 2.08
N THR A 30 11.23 -10.85 1.49
CA THR A 30 11.45 -10.73 0.03
C THR A 30 10.44 -11.53 -0.78
N ALA A 31 10.03 -12.70 -0.30
CA ALA A 31 8.99 -13.51 -0.92
C ALA A 31 7.62 -12.80 -0.88
N TRP A 32 7.23 -12.27 0.29
CA TRP A 32 6.01 -11.46 0.44
C TRP A 32 6.01 -10.28 -0.52
N ASP A 33 7.09 -9.49 -0.54
CA ASP A 33 7.24 -8.33 -1.41
C ASP A 33 7.08 -8.70 -2.89
N SER A 34 7.55 -9.87 -3.29
CA SER A 34 7.40 -10.36 -4.67
C SER A 34 5.96 -10.78 -4.99
N GLN A 35 5.27 -11.41 -4.06
CA GLN A 35 3.87 -11.85 -4.24
C GLN A 35 2.92 -10.66 -4.30
N VAL A 36 3.06 -9.67 -3.42
CA VAL A 36 2.24 -8.44 -3.44
C VAL A 36 2.45 -7.66 -4.73
N ARG A 37 3.70 -7.56 -5.21
CA ARG A 37 3.98 -6.92 -6.50
C ARG A 37 3.35 -7.69 -7.65
N ALA A 38 3.45 -9.02 -7.65
CA ALA A 38 2.82 -9.85 -8.67
C ALA A 38 1.29 -9.70 -8.65
N ALA A 39 0.67 -9.62 -7.46
CA ALA A 39 -0.76 -9.36 -7.32
C ALA A 39 -1.15 -7.99 -7.89
N ALA A 40 -0.36 -6.93 -7.60
CA ALA A 40 -0.59 -5.59 -8.13
C ALA A 40 -0.46 -5.49 -9.66
N GLU A 41 0.28 -6.40 -10.30
CA GLU A 41 0.44 -6.49 -11.76
C GLU A 41 -0.49 -7.51 -12.40
N SER A 42 -1.27 -8.23 -11.59
CA SER A 42 -2.15 -9.29 -12.04
C SER A 42 -3.25 -8.77 -12.98
N ARG A 43 -3.82 -9.70 -13.77
CA ARG A 43 -5.02 -9.40 -14.57
C ARG A 43 -6.16 -8.89 -13.70
N GLY A 44 -6.27 -9.40 -12.46
CA GLY A 44 -7.27 -8.96 -11.48
C GLY A 44 -7.11 -7.48 -11.09
N ALA A 45 -5.89 -7.00 -10.84
CA ALA A 45 -5.65 -5.59 -10.52
C ALA A 45 -6.02 -4.67 -11.71
N ARG A 46 -5.68 -5.07 -12.93
CA ARG A 46 -6.05 -4.31 -14.14
C ARG A 46 -7.58 -4.29 -14.36
N LEU A 47 -8.23 -5.43 -14.16
CA LEU A 47 -9.68 -5.51 -14.22
C LEU A 47 -10.33 -4.63 -13.16
N LEU A 48 -9.78 -4.60 -11.95
CA LEU A 48 -10.26 -3.75 -10.87
C LEU A 48 -10.16 -2.26 -11.23
N VAL A 49 -9.04 -1.83 -11.84
CA VAL A 49 -8.90 -0.46 -12.35
C VAL A 49 -9.94 -0.16 -13.43
N LEU A 50 -10.16 -1.07 -14.39
CA LEU A 50 -11.17 -0.90 -15.43
C LEU A 50 -12.57 -0.76 -14.82
N VAL A 51 -12.94 -1.65 -13.91
CA VAL A 51 -14.23 -1.60 -13.20
C VAL A 51 -14.35 -0.29 -12.41
N GLY A 52 -13.29 0.14 -11.73
CA GLY A 52 -13.25 1.42 -11.03
C GLY A 52 -13.49 2.61 -11.97
N VAL A 53 -12.84 2.65 -13.12
CA VAL A 53 -13.03 3.71 -14.12
C VAL A 53 -14.47 3.72 -14.64
N VAL A 54 -15.02 2.56 -14.99
CA VAL A 54 -16.41 2.44 -15.47
C VAL A 54 -17.40 2.91 -14.40
N PHE A 55 -17.21 2.47 -13.15
CA PHE A 55 -18.06 2.84 -12.03
C PHE A 55 -18.04 4.36 -11.78
N HIS A 56 -16.83 4.97 -11.72
CA HIS A 56 -16.71 6.40 -11.47
C HIS A 56 -17.22 7.22 -12.67
N SER A 57 -17.05 6.74 -13.89
CA SER A 57 -17.63 7.37 -15.09
C SER A 57 -19.16 7.38 -15.04
N TYR A 58 -19.75 6.28 -14.58
CA TYR A 58 -21.21 6.17 -14.37
C TYR A 58 -21.69 7.18 -13.31
N MET A 59 -20.97 7.27 -12.17
CA MET A 59 -21.29 8.25 -11.12
C MET A 59 -21.22 9.69 -11.62
N VAL A 60 -20.20 10.03 -12.39
CA VAL A 60 -20.05 11.35 -13.01
C VAL A 60 -21.21 11.65 -13.97
N ALA A 61 -21.65 10.67 -14.75
CA ALA A 61 -22.79 10.82 -15.66
C ALA A 61 -24.10 11.12 -14.90
N ILE A 62 -24.35 10.42 -13.78
CA ILE A 62 -25.48 10.68 -12.91
C ILE A 62 -25.44 12.11 -12.37
N GLU A 63 -24.29 12.56 -11.84
CA GLU A 63 -24.16 13.90 -11.30
C GLU A 63 -24.33 14.99 -12.35
N PHE A 64 -23.88 14.73 -13.59
CA PHE A 64 -24.14 15.64 -14.71
C PHE A 64 -25.63 15.73 -15.04
N SER A 65 -26.39 14.64 -14.94
CA SER A 65 -27.83 14.65 -15.16
C SER A 65 -28.59 15.44 -14.09
N HIS A 66 -28.07 15.46 -12.86
CA HIS A 66 -28.63 16.24 -11.75
C HIS A 66 -28.16 17.69 -11.72
N GLY A 67 -27.30 18.11 -12.63
CA GLY A 67 -26.80 19.50 -12.69
C GLY A 67 -25.89 19.89 -11.51
N ALA A 68 -25.20 18.91 -10.90
CA ALA A 68 -24.37 19.10 -9.72
C ALA A 68 -23.18 20.07 -9.95
N TYR A 69 -22.75 20.23 -11.19
CA TYR A 69 -21.56 21.03 -11.54
C TYR A 69 -21.89 22.21 -12.46
N SER A 70 -21.20 23.34 -12.24
CA SER A 70 -21.28 24.51 -13.12
C SER A 70 -20.55 24.30 -14.44
N HIS A 71 -19.45 23.57 -14.40
CA HIS A 71 -18.59 23.26 -15.54
C HIS A 71 -18.22 21.77 -15.56
N ARG A 72 -18.41 21.11 -16.71
CA ARG A 72 -18.12 19.67 -16.87
C ARG A 72 -16.64 19.39 -17.14
N GLY A 73 -15.95 20.33 -17.79
CA GLY A 73 -14.57 20.15 -18.21
C GLY A 73 -13.60 19.72 -17.08
N PRO A 74 -13.51 20.45 -15.97
CA PRO A 74 -12.64 20.08 -14.85
C PRO A 74 -12.94 18.69 -14.27
N VAL A 75 -14.22 18.30 -14.22
CA VAL A 75 -14.65 16.98 -13.70
C VAL A 75 -14.21 15.85 -14.63
N ILE A 76 -14.38 16.02 -15.94
CA ILE A 76 -13.93 15.06 -16.95
C ILE A 76 -12.40 14.94 -16.92
N LEU A 77 -11.69 16.07 -16.82
CA LEU A 77 -10.23 16.08 -16.69
C LEU A 77 -9.78 15.32 -15.44
N SER A 78 -10.44 15.56 -14.30
CA SER A 78 -10.17 14.84 -13.05
C SER A 78 -10.32 13.32 -13.23
N LEU A 79 -11.41 12.87 -13.83
CA LEU A 79 -11.66 11.46 -14.10
C LEU A 79 -10.55 10.87 -15.01
N ALA A 80 -10.17 11.60 -16.05
CA ALA A 80 -9.14 11.15 -16.99
C ALA A 80 -7.77 11.00 -16.32
N ILE A 81 -7.33 12.00 -15.53
CA ILE A 81 -6.02 11.93 -14.86
C ILE A 81 -5.99 10.85 -13.77
N MET A 82 -7.09 10.62 -13.06
CA MET A 82 -7.20 9.51 -12.10
C MET A 82 -7.15 8.14 -12.78
N ALA A 83 -7.85 7.99 -13.92
CA ALA A 83 -7.82 6.76 -14.72
C ALA A 83 -6.40 6.46 -15.25
N VAL A 84 -5.71 7.49 -15.75
CA VAL A 84 -4.30 7.36 -16.20
C VAL A 84 -3.40 6.97 -15.03
N ALA A 85 -3.50 7.64 -13.88
CA ALA A 85 -2.70 7.32 -12.69
C ALA A 85 -2.93 5.88 -12.22
N GLY A 86 -4.19 5.44 -12.13
CA GLY A 86 -4.54 4.07 -11.77
C GLY A 86 -3.97 3.04 -12.76
N THR A 87 -4.08 3.31 -14.05
CA THR A 87 -3.52 2.44 -15.11
C THR A 87 -2.01 2.34 -15.01
N LEU A 88 -1.31 3.45 -14.80
CA LEU A 88 0.14 3.48 -14.64
C LEU A 88 0.58 2.73 -13.38
N LEU A 89 -0.17 2.80 -12.28
CA LEU A 89 0.15 2.06 -11.06
C LEU A 89 0.05 0.54 -11.23
N VAL A 90 -0.82 0.03 -12.10
CA VAL A 90 -0.96 -1.42 -12.37
C VAL A 90 -0.23 -1.88 -13.64
N ALA A 91 0.45 -0.98 -14.33
CA ALA A 91 1.26 -1.32 -15.50
C ALA A 91 2.42 -2.26 -15.12
N PRO A 92 2.83 -3.14 -16.05
CA PRO A 92 4.01 -3.98 -15.88
C PRO A 92 5.28 -3.14 -16.07
N TRP A 93 5.90 -2.76 -14.97
CA TRP A 93 7.15 -2.01 -14.98
C TRP A 93 8.37 -2.94 -14.98
N PRO A 94 9.50 -2.54 -15.60
CA PRO A 94 10.77 -3.20 -15.38
C PRO A 94 11.05 -3.33 -13.89
N ASP A 95 11.60 -4.45 -13.45
CA ASP A 95 11.85 -4.78 -12.04
C ASP A 95 10.60 -4.74 -11.14
N ARG A 96 9.39 -4.70 -11.75
CA ARG A 96 8.10 -4.60 -11.05
C ARG A 96 7.98 -3.40 -10.12
N VAL A 97 8.77 -2.36 -10.35
CA VAL A 97 8.80 -1.14 -9.54
C VAL A 97 8.38 0.05 -10.39
N PRO A 98 7.26 0.72 -10.09
CA PRO A 98 6.87 1.94 -10.76
C PRO A 98 7.92 3.04 -10.52
N PRO A 99 8.24 3.86 -11.54
CA PRO A 99 9.11 5.02 -11.37
C PRO A 99 8.60 5.95 -10.25
N LYS A 100 9.51 6.61 -9.55
CA LYS A 100 9.13 7.58 -8.50
C LYS A 100 8.20 8.67 -9.03
N LEU A 101 8.38 9.10 -10.27
CA LEU A 101 7.52 10.08 -10.91
C LEU A 101 6.06 9.60 -10.98
N VAL A 102 5.83 8.31 -11.28
CA VAL A 102 4.48 7.74 -11.33
C VAL A 102 3.86 7.67 -9.93
N THR A 103 4.60 7.25 -8.92
CA THR A 103 4.06 7.08 -7.56
C THR A 103 3.81 8.43 -6.88
N TRP A 104 4.74 9.38 -6.95
CA TRP A 104 4.55 10.75 -6.44
C TRP A 104 3.55 11.53 -7.27
N GLY A 105 3.55 11.34 -8.61
CA GLY A 105 2.55 11.92 -9.50
C GLY A 105 1.15 11.43 -9.14
N SER A 106 0.97 10.15 -8.85
CA SER A 106 -0.33 9.61 -8.41
C SER A 106 -0.78 10.20 -7.06
N ALA A 107 0.14 10.41 -6.12
CA ALA A 107 -0.18 11.11 -4.86
C ALA A 107 -0.64 12.56 -5.09
N ALA A 108 0.04 13.30 -5.97
CA ALA A 108 -0.35 14.65 -6.35
C ALA A 108 -1.70 14.70 -7.09
N VAL A 109 -1.95 13.71 -7.97
CA VAL A 109 -3.22 13.55 -8.70
C VAL A 109 -4.40 13.48 -7.74
N ILE A 110 -4.28 12.83 -6.58
CA ILE A 110 -5.34 12.77 -5.57
C ILE A 110 -5.75 14.19 -5.16
N GLY A 111 -4.80 15.07 -4.83
CA GLY A 111 -5.12 16.45 -4.44
C GLY A 111 -5.69 17.29 -5.58
N VAL A 112 -5.01 17.30 -6.73
CA VAL A 112 -5.40 18.08 -7.91
C VAL A 112 -6.78 17.66 -8.42
N SER A 113 -7.04 16.37 -8.52
CA SER A 113 -8.32 15.85 -8.97
C SER A 113 -9.48 16.27 -8.07
N ASN A 114 -9.27 16.22 -6.76
CA ASN A 114 -10.31 16.67 -5.83
C ASN A 114 -10.57 18.18 -5.94
N LEU A 115 -9.55 19.00 -6.11
CA LEU A 115 -9.75 20.44 -6.38
C LEU A 115 -10.54 20.68 -7.68
N LEU A 116 -10.21 19.95 -8.76
CA LEU A 116 -10.92 20.04 -10.04
C LEU A 116 -12.40 19.65 -9.93
N VAL A 117 -12.75 18.71 -9.05
CA VAL A 117 -14.12 18.27 -8.83
C VAL A 117 -14.86 19.21 -7.88
N LEU A 118 -14.20 19.70 -6.83
CA LEU A 118 -14.84 20.50 -5.79
C LEU A 118 -15.11 21.95 -6.27
N THR A 119 -14.25 22.53 -7.09
CA THR A 119 -14.40 23.91 -7.55
C THR A 119 -15.67 24.19 -8.36
N PRO A 120 -16.10 23.30 -9.31
CA PRO A 120 -17.32 23.54 -10.09
C PRO A 120 -18.62 23.14 -9.40
N ILE A 121 -18.59 22.64 -8.14
CA ILE A 121 -19.82 22.23 -7.43
C ILE A 121 -20.75 23.41 -7.20
N ARG A 122 -22.03 23.24 -7.60
CA ARG A 122 -23.08 24.22 -7.40
C ARG A 122 -23.71 24.10 -6.02
N GLY A 123 -24.08 25.27 -5.43
CA GLY A 123 -24.88 25.34 -4.21
C GLY A 123 -24.10 25.26 -2.90
N ALA A 124 -24.55 26.01 -1.91
CA ALA A 124 -23.90 26.08 -0.59
C ALA A 124 -24.17 24.83 0.28
N SER A 125 -25.25 24.09 0.00
CA SER A 125 -25.72 22.98 0.81
C SER A 125 -25.49 21.60 0.19
N ALA A 126 -25.04 21.55 -1.04
CA ALA A 126 -24.96 20.32 -1.78
C ALA A 126 -23.52 19.78 -1.85
N TRP A 127 -23.14 19.04 -0.82
CA TRP A 127 -22.45 17.80 -1.09
C TRP A 127 -23.56 16.79 -1.37
N PRO A 128 -23.86 16.48 -2.62
CA PRO A 128 -24.75 15.36 -2.90
C PRO A 128 -24.10 14.13 -2.30
N GLY A 129 -24.87 13.29 -1.60
CA GLY A 129 -24.32 12.09 -0.94
C GLY A 129 -23.59 11.11 -1.87
N TRP A 130 -23.64 11.35 -3.17
CA TRP A 130 -23.01 10.58 -4.26
C TRP A 130 -21.85 11.33 -4.95
N SER A 131 -21.65 12.62 -4.74
CA SER A 131 -20.48 13.36 -5.27
C SER A 131 -19.16 12.99 -4.58
N GLY A 132 -19.21 12.01 -3.69
CA GLY A 132 -18.05 11.32 -3.14
C GLY A 132 -17.27 10.45 -4.13
N TRP A 133 -17.64 10.43 -5.43
CA TRP A 133 -16.91 9.61 -6.41
C TRP A 133 -15.41 9.95 -6.45
N SER A 134 -15.04 11.22 -6.36
CA SER A 134 -13.64 11.64 -6.36
C SER A 134 -12.90 11.20 -5.09
N ALA A 135 -13.58 11.21 -3.95
CA ALA A 135 -13.04 10.67 -2.71
C ALA A 135 -12.84 9.14 -2.82
N GLY A 136 -13.82 8.43 -3.38
CA GLY A 136 -13.72 6.98 -3.65
C GLY A 136 -12.57 6.64 -4.62
N ALA A 137 -12.44 7.39 -5.72
CA ALA A 137 -11.36 7.23 -6.68
C ALA A 137 -9.98 7.54 -6.05
N SER A 138 -9.91 8.55 -5.18
CA SER A 138 -8.70 8.89 -4.42
C SER A 138 -8.30 7.77 -3.47
N MET A 139 -9.26 7.16 -2.77
CA MET A 139 -9.03 6.00 -1.92
C MET A 139 -8.54 4.81 -2.70
N PHE A 140 -9.09 4.60 -3.89
CA PHE A 140 -8.67 3.53 -4.77
C PHE A 140 -7.20 3.72 -5.22
N LEU A 141 -6.80 4.94 -5.61
CA LEU A 141 -5.40 5.25 -5.92
C LEU A 141 -4.48 5.07 -4.71
N ALA A 142 -4.90 5.51 -3.51
CA ALA A 142 -4.15 5.29 -2.29
C ALA A 142 -3.99 3.80 -1.96
N ALA A 143 -5.03 2.98 -2.14
CA ALA A 143 -4.95 1.54 -1.98
C ALA A 143 -3.98 0.89 -2.98
N LEU A 144 -3.96 1.32 -4.25
CA LEU A 144 -3.00 0.85 -5.24
C LEU A 144 -1.56 1.22 -4.87
N LEU A 145 -1.32 2.43 -4.32
CA LEU A 145 -0.01 2.82 -3.79
C LEU A 145 0.41 1.93 -2.62
N LEU A 146 -0.49 1.60 -1.70
CA LEU A 146 -0.22 0.67 -0.60
C LEU A 146 0.10 -0.73 -1.11
N LEU A 147 -0.64 -1.25 -2.08
CA LEU A 147 -0.36 -2.53 -2.74
C LEU A 147 1.01 -2.54 -3.45
N ARG A 148 1.45 -1.38 -3.94
CA ARG A 148 2.81 -1.20 -4.49
C ARG A 148 3.87 -0.96 -3.41
N GLN A 149 3.50 -1.06 -2.11
CA GLN A 149 4.38 -0.80 -0.95
C GLN A 149 4.95 0.63 -0.94
N ARG A 150 4.19 1.57 -1.50
CA ARG A 150 4.49 2.99 -1.55
C ARG A 150 3.71 3.73 -0.47
N THR A 151 3.99 3.36 0.80
CA THR A 151 3.26 3.88 1.96
C THR A 151 3.42 5.39 2.13
N ALA A 152 4.63 5.91 1.90
CA ALA A 152 4.88 7.36 2.03
C ALA A 152 4.05 8.15 1.01
N GLU A 153 4.04 7.70 -0.25
CA GLU A 153 3.27 8.32 -1.32
C GLU A 153 1.76 8.19 -1.07
N ALA A 154 1.29 7.07 -0.53
CA ALA A 154 -0.11 6.88 -0.16
C ALA A 154 -0.55 7.83 0.97
N VAL A 155 0.29 8.00 2.01
CA VAL A 155 0.05 8.96 3.10
C VAL A 155 0.04 10.40 2.57
N VAL A 156 1.00 10.77 1.73
CA VAL A 156 1.04 12.11 1.11
C VAL A 156 -0.21 12.32 0.24
N GLY A 157 -0.65 11.33 -0.52
CA GLY A 157 -1.91 11.41 -1.27
C GLY A 157 -3.12 11.67 -0.37
N CYS A 158 -3.21 11.00 0.77
CA CYS A 158 -4.26 11.24 1.76
C CYS A 158 -4.19 12.67 2.34
N VAL A 159 -3.00 13.17 2.64
CA VAL A 159 -2.78 14.56 3.08
C VAL A 159 -3.18 15.55 1.98
N CYS A 160 -2.81 15.30 0.73
CA CYS A 160 -3.20 16.13 -0.42
C CYS A 160 -4.73 16.19 -0.57
N PHE A 161 -5.45 15.09 -0.33
CA PHE A 161 -6.92 15.09 -0.31
C PHE A 161 -7.46 16.02 0.79
N VAL A 162 -6.97 15.89 2.02
CA VAL A 162 -7.40 16.73 3.15
C VAL A 162 -7.13 18.20 2.87
N VAL A 163 -5.94 18.51 2.34
CA VAL A 163 -5.56 19.89 1.97
C VAL A 163 -6.46 20.43 0.86
N ALA A 164 -6.79 19.63 -0.16
CA ALA A 164 -7.69 20.03 -1.24
C ALA A 164 -9.09 20.37 -0.71
N VAL A 165 -9.64 19.55 0.19
CA VAL A 165 -10.95 19.81 0.83
C VAL A 165 -10.88 21.08 1.70
N ALA A 166 -9.83 21.23 2.50
CA ALA A 166 -9.65 22.41 3.37
C ALA A 166 -9.53 23.70 2.54
N ALA A 167 -8.72 23.66 1.48
CA ALA A 167 -8.57 24.79 0.56
C ALA A 167 -9.91 25.17 -0.10
N TRP A 168 -10.66 24.17 -0.58
CA TRP A 168 -11.98 24.41 -1.16
C TRP A 168 -12.96 25.03 -0.15
N VAL A 169 -13.03 24.51 1.08
CA VAL A 169 -13.89 25.07 2.14
C VAL A 169 -13.51 26.52 2.44
N ALA A 170 -12.21 26.81 2.58
CA ALA A 170 -11.71 28.16 2.86
C ALA A 170 -12.01 29.14 1.71
N LEU A 171 -11.74 28.74 0.45
CA LEU A 171 -11.94 29.60 -0.73
C LEU A 171 -13.42 29.83 -1.05
N SER A 172 -14.30 28.89 -0.69
CA SER A 172 -15.75 29.01 -0.93
C SER A 172 -16.52 29.64 0.24
N GLY A 173 -15.84 30.08 1.32
CA GLY A 173 -16.46 30.69 2.50
C GLY A 173 -17.39 29.76 3.28
N ARG A 174 -17.16 28.45 3.18
CA ARG A 174 -18.00 27.43 3.82
C ARG A 174 -17.61 27.21 5.29
N PRO A 175 -18.52 26.69 6.13
CA PRO A 175 -18.20 26.40 7.52
C PRO A 175 -17.01 25.43 7.65
N PRO A 176 -16.00 25.72 8.50
CA PRO A 176 -14.79 24.90 8.62
C PRO A 176 -15.07 23.47 9.11
N GLY A 177 -16.17 23.23 9.82
CA GLY A 177 -16.61 21.88 10.24
C GLY A 177 -16.83 20.92 9.07
N LEU A 178 -17.08 21.41 7.86
CA LEU A 178 -17.21 20.60 6.66
C LEU A 178 -15.91 19.86 6.30
N VAL A 179 -14.74 20.44 6.61
CA VAL A 179 -13.45 19.73 6.39
C VAL A 179 -13.48 18.40 7.13
N PHE A 180 -13.83 18.41 8.42
CA PHE A 180 -13.90 17.19 9.21
C PHE A 180 -14.93 16.21 8.63
N THR A 181 -16.15 16.67 8.31
CA THR A 181 -17.21 15.82 7.79
C THR A 181 -16.81 15.11 6.50
N PHE A 182 -16.09 15.79 5.59
CA PHE A 182 -15.70 15.22 4.32
C PHE A 182 -14.42 14.38 4.37
N THR A 183 -13.54 14.64 5.33
CA THR A 183 -12.25 13.95 5.40
C THR A 183 -12.27 12.74 6.33
N ILE A 184 -13.15 12.72 7.35
CA ILE A 184 -13.13 11.65 8.37
C ILE A 184 -13.36 10.27 7.76
N GLY A 185 -14.34 10.12 6.87
CA GLY A 185 -14.61 8.87 6.17
C GLY A 185 -13.43 8.42 5.32
N HIS A 186 -12.76 9.35 4.65
CA HIS A 186 -11.56 9.09 3.86
C HIS A 186 -10.41 8.59 4.73
N ILE A 187 -10.16 9.27 5.86
CA ILE A 187 -9.10 8.89 6.80
C ILE A 187 -9.36 7.49 7.40
N ILE A 188 -10.59 7.22 7.85
CA ILE A 188 -10.96 5.91 8.40
C ILE A 188 -10.75 4.81 7.36
N THR A 189 -11.21 5.03 6.12
CA THR A 189 -11.05 4.07 5.02
C THR A 189 -9.57 3.86 4.68
N PHE A 190 -8.75 4.91 4.71
CA PHE A 190 -7.31 4.81 4.51
C PHE A 190 -6.66 3.95 5.59
N ILE A 191 -6.99 4.20 6.87
CA ILE A 191 -6.49 3.42 8.00
C ILE A 191 -6.91 1.95 7.86
N PHE A 192 -8.15 1.69 7.45
CA PHE A 192 -8.64 0.33 7.20
C PHE A 192 -7.82 -0.38 6.11
N TRP A 193 -7.61 0.25 4.95
CA TRP A 193 -6.79 -0.32 3.88
C TRP A 193 -5.34 -0.53 4.30
N PHE A 194 -4.76 0.43 5.02
CA PHE A 194 -3.41 0.31 5.55
C PHE A 194 -3.29 -0.88 6.51
N ALA A 195 -4.24 -1.01 7.45
CA ALA A 195 -4.29 -2.12 8.37
C ALA A 195 -4.47 -3.46 7.66
N LEU A 196 -5.37 -3.54 6.66
CA LEU A 196 -5.64 -4.74 5.87
C LEU A 196 -4.40 -5.20 5.10
N VAL A 197 -3.71 -4.29 4.40
CA VAL A 197 -2.49 -4.61 3.66
C VAL A 197 -1.37 -5.04 4.62
N SER A 198 -1.21 -4.36 5.76
CA SER A 198 -0.22 -4.70 6.78
C SER A 198 -0.50 -6.06 7.42
N TRP A 199 -1.76 -6.32 7.76
CA TRP A 199 -2.19 -7.58 8.36
C TRP A 199 -2.03 -8.77 7.40
N SER A 200 -2.44 -8.61 6.14
CA SER A 200 -2.28 -9.66 5.12
C SER A 200 -0.81 -10.03 4.93
N GLY A 201 0.11 -9.06 4.98
CA GLY A 201 1.55 -9.30 4.97
C GLY A 201 2.02 -10.14 6.15
N THR A 202 1.52 -9.86 7.34
CA THR A 202 1.85 -10.61 8.55
C THR A 202 1.34 -12.05 8.48
N VAL A 203 0.11 -12.25 8.02
CA VAL A 203 -0.49 -13.59 7.89
C VAL A 203 0.28 -14.43 6.86
N THR A 204 0.56 -13.89 5.68
CA THR A 204 1.30 -14.62 4.65
C THR A 204 2.70 -15.00 5.13
N SER A 205 3.41 -14.10 5.80
CA SER A 205 4.73 -14.40 6.34
C SER A 205 4.69 -15.46 7.47
N ALA A 206 3.59 -15.53 8.21
CA ALA A 206 3.39 -16.57 9.22
C ALA A 206 3.14 -17.95 8.57
N ILE A 207 2.31 -18.00 7.53
CA ILE A 207 2.04 -19.20 6.75
C ILE A 207 3.32 -19.74 6.10
N GLU A 208 4.11 -18.89 5.45
CA GLU A 208 5.37 -19.29 4.84
C GLU A 208 6.38 -19.84 5.86
N ARG A 209 6.46 -19.23 7.04
CA ARG A 209 7.31 -19.76 8.13
C ARG A 209 6.84 -21.12 8.61
N ALA A 210 5.53 -21.32 8.74
CA ALA A 210 4.96 -22.60 9.14
C ALA A 210 5.24 -23.69 8.10
N LEU A 211 5.08 -23.40 6.81
CA LEU A 211 5.38 -24.33 5.72
C LEU A 211 6.87 -24.72 5.68
N LYS A 212 7.77 -23.75 5.83
CA LYS A 212 9.22 -24.04 5.90
C LYS A 212 9.59 -24.88 7.12
N ALA A 213 8.99 -24.60 8.28
CA ALA A 213 9.22 -25.41 9.47
C ALA A 213 8.71 -26.86 9.30
N GLU A 214 7.58 -27.05 8.63
CA GLU A 214 7.06 -28.38 8.31
C GLU A 214 7.98 -29.14 7.34
N GLU A 215 8.47 -28.47 6.30
CA GLU A 215 9.41 -29.05 5.34
C GLU A 215 10.73 -29.46 6.03
N GLN A 216 11.28 -28.61 6.90
CA GLN A 216 12.47 -28.93 7.67
C GLN A 216 12.24 -30.14 8.59
N ALA A 217 11.12 -30.17 9.32
CA ALA A 217 10.78 -31.29 10.17
C ALA A 217 10.60 -32.60 9.39
N ARG A 218 10.09 -32.53 8.15
CA ARG A 218 10.01 -33.66 7.26
C ARG A 218 11.39 -34.18 6.85
N LEU A 219 12.28 -33.30 6.40
CA LEU A 219 13.65 -33.67 6.02
C LEU A 219 14.43 -34.26 7.20
N GLU A 220 14.28 -33.72 8.41
CA GLU A 220 14.90 -34.27 9.62
C GLU A 220 14.40 -35.67 9.93
N ARG A 221 13.10 -35.96 9.78
CA ARG A 221 12.52 -37.28 9.95
C ARG A 221 13.06 -38.29 8.91
N GLU A 222 13.13 -37.88 7.64
CA GLU A 222 13.67 -38.72 6.56
C GLU A 222 15.16 -39.03 6.80
N LEU A 223 15.94 -38.06 7.26
CA LEU A 223 17.33 -38.26 7.64
C LEU A 223 17.46 -39.22 8.83
N GLN A 224 16.63 -39.04 9.87
CA GLN A 224 16.64 -39.90 11.04
C GLN A 224 16.30 -41.35 10.68
N VAL A 225 15.30 -41.56 9.80
CA VAL A 225 14.95 -42.90 9.30
C VAL A 225 16.11 -43.51 8.52
N SER A 226 16.77 -42.74 7.68
CA SER A 226 17.95 -43.17 6.92
C SER A 226 19.10 -43.59 7.84
N ILE A 227 19.42 -42.78 8.85
CA ILE A 227 20.45 -43.08 9.85
C ILE A 227 20.12 -44.38 10.61
N ASN A 228 18.87 -44.51 11.06
CA ASN A 228 18.45 -45.68 11.82
C ASN A 228 18.52 -46.97 10.96
N SER A 229 18.13 -46.88 9.70
CA SER A 229 18.24 -48.03 8.77
C SER A 229 19.69 -48.43 8.50
N ALA A 230 20.58 -47.45 8.32
CA ALA A 230 22.01 -47.70 8.13
C ALA A 230 22.66 -48.33 9.38
N MET A 231 22.28 -47.88 10.58
CA MET A 231 22.73 -48.47 11.84
C MET A 231 22.24 -49.92 11.99
N ALA A 232 20.98 -50.20 11.67
CA ALA A 232 20.42 -51.51 11.73
C ALA A 232 21.17 -52.53 10.81
N VAL A 233 21.50 -52.09 9.58
CA VAL A 233 22.30 -52.91 8.64
C VAL A 233 23.69 -53.19 9.21
N LYS A 234 24.38 -52.16 9.77
CA LYS A 234 25.71 -52.37 10.38
C LYS A 234 25.66 -53.33 11.58
N LEU A 235 24.66 -53.20 12.44
CA LEU A 235 24.48 -54.10 13.59
C LEU A 235 24.24 -55.54 13.15
N ALA A 236 23.44 -55.73 12.09
CA ALA A 236 23.23 -57.03 11.51
C ALA A 236 24.53 -57.67 10.98
N ASP A 237 25.35 -56.90 10.26
CA ASP A 237 26.65 -57.35 9.72
C ASP A 237 27.62 -57.75 10.85
N VAL A 238 27.72 -56.95 11.91
CA VAL A 238 28.54 -57.26 13.08
C VAL A 238 28.05 -58.52 13.79
N SER A 239 26.74 -58.71 13.91
CA SER A 239 26.17 -59.91 14.56
C SER A 239 26.43 -61.20 13.78
N VAL A 240 26.45 -61.11 12.47
CA VAL A 240 26.80 -62.27 11.58
C VAL A 240 28.28 -62.61 11.73
N ARG A 241 29.18 -61.61 11.75
CA ARG A 241 30.62 -61.86 11.92
C ARG A 241 31.01 -62.40 13.31
N ALA A 242 30.22 -62.09 14.33
CA ALA A 242 30.47 -62.57 15.70
C ALA A 242 30.01 -64.02 15.93
N ARG A 243 29.23 -64.63 14.99
CA ARG A 243 28.74 -66.02 15.09
C ARG A 243 29.49 -67.02 14.21
N GLY A 244 30.37 -66.53 13.35
CA GLY A 244 31.28 -67.36 12.54
C GLY A 244 32.66 -67.48 13.14
#